data_8266e48ae6bc6d4c55303206106981ad
#
_entry.id   8266e48ae6bc6d4c55303206106981ad
#
_cell.length_a   1.000
_cell.length_b   1.000
_cell.length_c   1.000
_cell.angle_alpha   90.00
_cell.angle_beta   90.00
_cell.angle_gamma   90.00
#
_symmetry.space_group_name_H-M   'P 1'
#
loop_
_entity.id
_entity.type
_entity.pdbx_description
1 polymer ?
#
loop_
_entity_poly.entity_id
_entity_poly.type
_entity_poly.pdbx_seq_one_letter_code
_entity_poly.pdbx_strand_id
1 'polypeptide(L)'
;MFISKFKTLAASLLVVLCTLLPLFAAAEHEYESDYEGEAFSQAELDQMLAPIALYPDALLMQILMASTYPLEVVEAARWSRAHRQPEGDRAVRGVESEDWDPSVKSLVAVPNILLMMDEKLEWTEQLGEAFLAQKDDVMVTTQALRRRALRANNLGTTEHMRVVD
;
A
#
# COMPACT_ATOMS: atom_id res chain seq x y z
N MET A 1 -45.07 45.98 28.28
CA MET A 1 -44.17 46.48 27.22
C MET A 1 -42.80 45.75 27.20
N PHE A 2 -42.53 44.85 28.13
CA PHE A 2 -41.24 44.10 28.21
C PHE A 2 -41.26 42.78 27.47
N ILE A 3 -42.41 42.17 27.27
CA ILE A 3 -42.53 40.79 26.68
C ILE A 3 -42.33 40.79 25.15
N SER A 4 -42.63 41.91 24.47
CA SER A 4 -42.51 42.03 23.01
C SER A 4 -41.04 42.10 22.54
N LYS A 5 -40.15 42.72 23.31
CA LYS A 5 -38.74 42.88 22.98
C LYS A 5 -37.95 41.57 23.17
N PHE A 6 -38.41 40.65 24.02
CA PHE A 6 -37.76 39.36 24.26
C PHE A 6 -38.01 38.37 23.11
N LYS A 7 -39.20 38.44 22.48
CA LYS A 7 -39.54 37.58 21.33
C LYS A 7 -38.77 37.94 20.06
N THR A 8 -38.46 39.21 19.85
CA THR A 8 -37.69 39.68 18.69
C THR A 8 -36.20 39.38 18.84
N LEU A 9 -35.65 39.42 20.06
CA LEU A 9 -34.27 39.05 20.34
C LEU A 9 -34.03 37.52 20.18
N ALA A 10 -34.99 36.70 20.61
CA ALA A 10 -34.90 35.24 20.46
C ALA A 10 -35.00 34.80 18.99
N ALA A 11 -35.87 35.46 18.19
CA ALA A 11 -36.00 35.19 16.76
C ALA A 11 -34.76 35.61 15.97
N SER A 12 -34.13 36.72 16.35
CA SER A 12 -32.88 37.20 15.70
C SER A 12 -31.70 36.30 16.00
N LEU A 13 -31.59 35.72 17.20
CA LEU A 13 -30.55 34.80 17.60
C LEU A 13 -30.67 33.45 16.85
N LEU A 14 -31.91 33.00 16.62
CA LEU A 14 -32.18 31.73 15.92
C LEU A 14 -31.81 31.82 14.42
N VAL A 15 -32.05 32.97 13.78
CA VAL A 15 -31.67 33.19 12.36
C VAL A 15 -30.17 33.28 12.19
N VAL A 16 -29.42 33.87 13.12
CA VAL A 16 -27.95 33.94 13.07
C VAL A 16 -27.35 32.57 13.30
N LEU A 17 -27.95 31.73 14.14
CA LEU A 17 -27.47 30.37 14.38
C LEU A 17 -27.68 29.44 13.14
N CYS A 18 -28.78 29.61 12.41
CA CYS A 18 -29.06 28.84 11.18
C CYS A 18 -28.18 29.26 9.99
N THR A 19 -27.63 30.47 9.97
CA THR A 19 -26.73 30.91 8.88
C THR A 19 -25.28 30.52 9.11
N LEU A 20 -24.88 30.11 10.33
CA LEU A 20 -23.55 29.64 10.67
C LEU A 20 -23.36 28.09 10.48
N LEU A 21 -24.44 27.34 10.36
CA LEU A 21 -24.37 25.88 10.17
C LEU A 21 -23.86 25.40 8.81
N PRO A 22 -24.01 26.12 7.68
CA PRO A 22 -23.46 25.64 6.41
C PRO A 22 -21.94 25.81 6.26
N LEU A 23 -21.26 26.47 7.18
CA LEU A 23 -19.82 26.70 7.09
C LEU A 23 -18.97 25.51 7.62
N PHE A 24 -19.59 24.56 8.30
CA PHE A 24 -18.92 23.35 8.83
C PHE A 24 -19.11 22.09 7.98
N ALA A 25 -19.89 22.14 6.91
CA ALA A 25 -20.22 20.98 6.07
C ALA A 25 -19.35 20.88 4.79
N ALA A 26 -18.28 21.64 4.66
CA ALA A 26 -17.42 21.64 3.47
C ALA A 26 -15.95 21.42 3.81
N ALA A 27 -15.68 20.41 4.65
CA ALA A 27 -14.33 19.89 4.83
C ALA A 27 -14.36 18.35 4.73
N GLU A 28 -15.03 17.83 3.72
CA GLU A 28 -14.58 16.57 3.14
C GLU A 28 -13.34 16.94 2.34
N HIS A 29 -12.18 16.84 3.00
CA HIS A 29 -10.92 16.73 2.30
C HIS A 29 -10.99 15.43 1.53
N GLU A 30 -11.40 15.49 0.26
CA GLU A 30 -10.91 14.59 -0.73
C GLU A 30 -9.38 14.68 -0.64
N TYR A 31 -8.77 13.66 -0.08
CA TYR A 31 -7.34 13.47 -0.16
C TYR A 31 -7.05 13.08 -1.62
N GLU A 32 -7.09 14.07 -2.50
CA GLU A 32 -6.48 13.96 -3.82
C GLU A 32 -4.98 13.74 -3.53
N SER A 33 -4.51 12.53 -3.77
CA SER A 33 -3.09 12.27 -3.76
C SER A 33 -2.50 13.06 -4.92
N ASP A 34 -1.80 14.17 -4.62
CA ASP A 34 -0.99 14.95 -5.56
C ASP A 34 0.19 14.13 -6.13
N TYR A 35 -0.07 12.87 -6.50
CA TYR A 35 0.90 12.06 -7.20
C TYR A 35 0.71 12.35 -8.70
N GLU A 36 1.43 13.35 -9.22
CA GLU A 36 1.46 13.71 -10.65
C GLU A 36 2.23 12.67 -11.50
N GLY A 37 2.28 11.41 -11.09
CA GLY A 37 2.79 10.32 -11.91
C GLY A 37 1.74 9.90 -12.93
N GLU A 38 2.14 9.66 -14.18
CA GLU A 38 1.27 9.06 -15.18
C GLU A 38 0.81 7.68 -14.68
N ALA A 39 -0.51 7.49 -14.58
CA ALA A 39 -1.08 6.26 -14.04
C ALA A 39 -0.71 5.05 -14.92
N PHE A 40 -0.24 3.97 -14.28
CA PHE A 40 0.04 2.72 -14.99
C PHE A 40 -1.24 2.15 -15.59
N SER A 41 -1.17 1.75 -16.85
CA SER A 41 -2.26 1.06 -17.51
C SER A 41 -2.48 -0.34 -16.92
N GLN A 42 -3.66 -0.92 -17.15
CA GLN A 42 -3.97 -2.28 -16.72
C GLN A 42 -2.96 -3.32 -17.25
N ALA A 43 -2.45 -3.13 -18.47
CA ALA A 43 -1.47 -4.04 -19.07
C ALA A 43 -0.11 -3.97 -18.35
N GLU A 44 0.32 -2.78 -17.96
CA GLU A 44 1.54 -2.58 -17.18
C GLU A 44 1.40 -3.16 -15.77
N LEU A 45 0.27 -2.94 -15.10
CA LEU A 45 -0.02 -3.54 -13.80
C LEU A 45 -0.07 -5.08 -13.90
N ASP A 46 -0.72 -5.65 -14.91
CA ASP A 46 -0.72 -7.11 -15.15
C ASP A 46 0.70 -7.66 -15.29
N GLN A 47 1.55 -7.00 -16.09
CA GLN A 47 2.94 -7.41 -16.31
C GLN A 47 3.80 -7.27 -15.05
N MET A 48 3.65 -6.15 -14.34
CA MET A 48 4.41 -5.84 -13.13
C MET A 48 4.09 -6.78 -11.99
N LEU A 49 2.81 -7.12 -11.80
CA LEU A 49 2.33 -7.95 -10.69
C LEU A 49 2.40 -9.45 -10.97
N ALA A 50 2.49 -9.88 -12.24
CA ALA A 50 2.53 -11.30 -12.59
C ALA A 50 3.58 -12.12 -11.82
N PRO A 51 4.82 -11.64 -11.59
CA PRO A 51 5.85 -12.39 -10.86
C PRO A 51 5.51 -12.64 -9.39
N ILE A 52 4.67 -11.78 -8.77
CA ILE A 52 4.44 -11.78 -7.33
C ILE A 52 2.99 -12.08 -6.93
N ALA A 53 2.04 -12.02 -7.87
CA ALA A 53 0.61 -12.18 -7.58
C ALA A 53 0.25 -13.49 -6.86
N LEU A 54 1.02 -14.56 -7.06
CA LEU A 54 0.76 -15.88 -6.49
C LEU A 54 1.43 -16.12 -5.14
N TYR A 55 2.17 -15.15 -4.61
CA TYR A 55 2.71 -15.28 -3.26
C TYR A 55 1.61 -15.17 -2.20
N PRO A 56 1.81 -15.73 -1.00
CA PRO A 56 0.91 -15.54 0.13
C PRO A 56 0.68 -14.05 0.44
N ASP A 57 -0.53 -13.70 0.90
CA ASP A 57 -0.92 -12.31 1.10
C ASP A 57 0.05 -11.51 1.98
N ALA A 58 0.52 -12.12 3.07
CA ALA A 58 1.47 -11.47 3.97
C ALA A 58 2.79 -11.12 3.27
N LEU A 59 3.32 -12.03 2.44
CA LEU A 59 4.56 -11.81 1.70
C LEU A 59 4.36 -10.80 0.58
N LEU A 60 3.24 -10.89 -0.15
CA LEU A 60 2.90 -9.92 -1.19
C LEU A 60 2.85 -8.50 -0.63
N MET A 61 2.17 -8.30 0.49
CA MET A 61 2.11 -6.97 1.14
C MET A 61 3.48 -6.47 1.57
N GLN A 62 4.35 -7.34 2.08
CA GLN A 62 5.73 -6.95 2.42
C GLN A 62 6.51 -6.51 1.19
N ILE A 63 6.38 -7.23 0.06
CA ILE A 63 7.03 -6.85 -1.22
C ILE A 63 6.54 -5.49 -1.70
N LEU A 64 5.21 -5.27 -1.71
CA LEU A 64 4.61 -4.02 -2.15
C LEU A 64 5.02 -2.84 -1.26
N MET A 65 5.08 -3.03 0.05
CA MET A 65 5.54 -1.99 0.97
C MET A 65 7.05 -1.74 0.81
N ALA A 66 7.87 -2.79 0.78
CA ALA A 66 9.32 -2.65 0.64
C ALA A 66 9.72 -2.00 -0.70
N SER A 67 8.92 -2.18 -1.76
CA SER A 67 9.19 -1.56 -3.06
C SER A 67 9.12 -0.02 -3.03
N THR A 68 8.45 0.55 -2.03
CA THR A 68 8.43 2.01 -1.80
C THR A 68 9.72 2.54 -1.14
N TYR A 69 10.63 1.64 -0.76
CA TYR A 69 11.95 1.93 -0.17
C TYR A 69 13.09 1.27 -0.99
N PRO A 70 13.24 1.59 -2.28
CA PRO A 70 14.16 0.87 -3.17
C PRO A 70 15.62 0.93 -2.74
N LEU A 71 16.07 2.03 -2.13
CA LEU A 71 17.44 2.15 -1.61
C LEU A 71 17.69 1.19 -0.44
N GLU A 72 16.72 1.06 0.46
CA GLU A 72 16.83 0.12 1.58
C GLU A 72 16.81 -1.34 1.10
N VAL A 73 16.06 -1.65 0.05
CA VAL A 73 16.09 -2.97 -0.62
C VAL A 73 17.50 -3.29 -1.10
N VAL A 74 18.18 -2.34 -1.76
CA VAL A 74 19.58 -2.52 -2.21
C VAL A 74 20.52 -2.73 -1.03
N GLU A 75 20.38 -1.96 0.04
CA GLU A 75 21.22 -2.08 1.24
C GLU A 75 20.99 -3.43 1.93
N ALA A 76 19.74 -3.84 2.11
CA ALA A 76 19.38 -5.12 2.71
C ALA A 76 19.85 -6.31 1.87
N ALA A 77 19.76 -6.22 0.54
CA ALA A 77 20.29 -7.24 -0.37
C ALA A 77 21.82 -7.34 -0.26
N ARG A 78 22.52 -6.23 -0.15
CA ARG A 78 23.97 -6.19 0.07
C ARG A 78 24.34 -6.81 1.41
N TRP A 79 23.61 -6.46 2.47
CA TRP A 79 23.78 -7.07 3.79
C TRP A 79 23.58 -8.59 3.74
N SER A 80 22.50 -9.06 3.09
CA SER A 80 22.19 -10.48 2.94
C SER A 80 23.33 -11.26 2.26
N ARG A 81 23.87 -10.71 1.17
CA ARG A 81 25.03 -11.33 0.47
C ARG A 81 26.27 -11.40 1.37
N ALA A 82 26.56 -10.35 2.11
CA ALA A 82 27.71 -10.29 3.03
C ALA A 82 27.61 -11.31 4.18
N HIS A 83 26.40 -11.65 4.61
CA HIS A 83 26.11 -12.58 5.70
C HIS A 83 25.74 -14.00 5.22
N ARG A 84 26.05 -14.35 3.98
CA ARG A 84 25.78 -15.66 3.37
C ARG A 84 24.30 -16.00 3.28
N GLN A 85 23.47 -15.00 3.01
CA GLN A 85 22.04 -15.12 2.79
C GLN A 85 21.32 -15.86 3.95
N PRO A 86 21.36 -15.34 5.16
CA PRO A 86 20.64 -15.95 6.27
C PRO A 86 19.14 -15.93 5.98
N GLU A 87 18.39 -16.88 6.54
CA GLU A 87 16.96 -17.03 6.32
C GLU A 87 16.17 -17.00 7.64
N GLY A 88 14.87 -16.70 7.52
CA GLY A 88 13.93 -16.74 8.62
C GLY A 88 14.27 -15.78 9.76
N ASP A 89 13.88 -16.13 10.97
CA ASP A 89 14.03 -15.28 12.15
C ASP A 89 15.48 -14.89 12.49
N ARG A 90 16.44 -15.71 12.07
CA ARG A 90 17.86 -15.38 12.28
C ARG A 90 18.26 -14.16 11.46
N ALA A 91 17.78 -14.09 10.20
CA ALA A 91 18.02 -12.95 9.32
C ALA A 91 17.41 -11.68 9.89
N VAL A 92 16.14 -11.73 10.31
CA VAL A 92 15.41 -10.60 10.89
C VAL A 92 16.12 -10.05 12.12
N ARG A 93 16.53 -10.93 13.05
CA ARG A 93 17.32 -10.50 14.23
C ARG A 93 18.65 -9.88 13.86
N GLY A 94 19.26 -10.31 12.77
CA GLY A 94 20.53 -9.75 12.30
C GLY A 94 20.45 -8.31 11.82
N VAL A 95 19.27 -7.83 11.46
CA VAL A 95 19.00 -6.47 10.95
C VAL A 95 18.13 -5.64 11.89
N GLU A 96 17.92 -6.08 13.11
CA GLU A 96 17.06 -5.38 14.07
C GLU A 96 17.54 -3.95 14.34
N SER A 97 18.87 -3.73 14.37
CA SER A 97 19.50 -2.44 14.59
C SER A 97 19.61 -1.56 13.35
N GLU A 98 19.32 -2.08 12.16
CA GLU A 98 19.35 -1.28 10.94
C GLU A 98 18.16 -0.30 10.93
N ASP A 99 18.35 0.86 10.30
CA ASP A 99 17.33 1.92 10.22
C ASP A 99 16.47 1.77 8.94
N TRP A 100 16.04 0.55 8.65
CA TRP A 100 15.19 0.23 7.50
C TRP A 100 13.73 0.09 7.88
N ASP A 101 12.85 0.26 6.88
CA ASP A 101 11.43 -0.01 7.06
C ASP A 101 11.17 -1.47 7.51
N PRO A 102 10.18 -1.71 8.37
CA PRO A 102 9.84 -3.06 8.82
C PRO A 102 9.55 -4.06 7.70
N SER A 103 9.02 -3.60 6.56
CA SER A 103 8.78 -4.46 5.39
C SER A 103 10.08 -4.95 4.77
N VAL A 104 11.08 -4.07 4.64
CA VAL A 104 12.42 -4.41 4.15
C VAL A 104 13.12 -5.35 5.12
N LYS A 105 13.10 -5.06 6.44
CA LYS A 105 13.64 -5.96 7.47
C LYS A 105 13.02 -7.35 7.41
N SER A 106 11.72 -7.43 7.17
CA SER A 106 11.01 -8.72 7.06
C SER A 106 11.45 -9.51 5.83
N LEU A 107 11.78 -8.86 4.72
CA LEU A 107 12.20 -9.51 3.49
C LEU A 107 13.59 -10.15 3.57
N VAL A 108 14.44 -9.77 4.52
CA VAL A 108 15.73 -10.48 4.73
C VAL A 108 15.54 -11.93 5.15
N ALA A 109 14.35 -12.28 5.69
CA ALA A 109 13.99 -13.67 5.98
C ALA A 109 13.79 -14.52 4.72
N VAL A 110 13.58 -13.87 3.56
CA VAL A 110 13.31 -14.50 2.26
C VAL A 110 14.29 -13.97 1.21
N PRO A 111 15.58 -14.31 1.32
CA PRO A 111 16.64 -13.67 0.53
C PRO A 111 16.44 -13.78 -0.98
N ASN A 112 15.82 -14.85 -1.48
CA ASN A 112 15.53 -14.99 -2.91
C ASN A 112 14.63 -13.88 -3.46
N ILE A 113 13.65 -13.43 -2.67
CA ILE A 113 12.76 -12.32 -3.05
C ILE A 113 13.53 -11.00 -3.00
N LEU A 114 14.22 -10.76 -1.90
CA LEU A 114 15.00 -9.55 -1.69
C LEU A 114 16.06 -9.36 -2.79
N LEU A 115 16.78 -10.43 -3.15
CA LEU A 115 17.77 -10.39 -4.22
C LEU A 115 17.15 -10.17 -5.59
N MET A 116 15.98 -10.77 -5.85
CA MET A 116 15.23 -10.53 -7.09
C MET A 116 14.82 -9.05 -7.23
N MET A 117 14.39 -8.42 -6.14
CA MET A 117 14.02 -6.99 -6.11
C MET A 117 15.24 -6.10 -6.39
N ASP A 118 16.40 -6.42 -5.81
CA ASP A 118 17.65 -5.71 -6.04
C ASP A 118 18.17 -5.90 -7.47
N GLU A 119 18.11 -7.11 -8.01
CA GLU A 119 18.53 -7.41 -9.39
C GLU A 119 17.64 -6.74 -10.44
N LYS A 120 16.38 -6.47 -10.09
CA LYS A 120 15.37 -5.81 -10.95
C LYS A 120 14.95 -4.47 -10.35
N LEU A 121 15.91 -3.62 -10.05
CA LEU A 121 15.65 -2.39 -9.30
C LEU A 121 14.63 -1.48 -10.00
N GLU A 122 14.71 -1.30 -11.31
CA GLU A 122 13.74 -0.53 -12.08
C GLU A 122 12.31 -1.07 -11.92
N TRP A 123 12.14 -2.38 -11.97
CA TRP A 123 10.85 -3.03 -11.71
C TRP A 123 10.40 -2.80 -10.26
N THR A 124 11.31 -2.83 -9.29
CA THR A 124 11.02 -2.58 -7.88
C THR A 124 10.56 -1.14 -7.66
N GLU A 125 11.22 -0.17 -8.29
CA GLU A 125 10.83 1.25 -8.24
C GLU A 125 9.43 1.46 -8.84
N GLN A 126 9.18 0.94 -10.05
CA GLN A 126 7.86 1.03 -10.70
C GLN A 126 6.76 0.36 -9.86
N LEU A 127 7.06 -0.78 -9.23
CA LEU A 127 6.12 -1.47 -8.34
C LEU A 127 5.77 -0.60 -7.12
N GLY A 128 6.76 0.09 -6.55
CA GLY A 128 6.57 1.04 -5.45
C GLY A 128 5.74 2.24 -5.85
N GLU A 129 6.02 2.82 -7.02
CA GLU A 129 5.24 3.93 -7.59
C GLU A 129 3.78 3.52 -7.83
N ALA A 130 3.55 2.37 -8.46
CA ALA A 130 2.20 1.85 -8.68
C ALA A 130 1.46 1.62 -7.36
N PHE A 131 2.13 1.09 -6.34
CA PHE A 131 1.52 0.85 -5.04
C PHE A 131 1.17 2.15 -4.30
N LEU A 132 1.97 3.20 -4.44
CA LEU A 132 1.68 4.52 -3.85
C LEU A 132 0.57 5.27 -4.59
N ALA A 133 0.60 5.24 -5.93
CA ALA A 133 -0.32 6.01 -6.76
C ALA A 133 -1.68 5.31 -6.98
N GLN A 134 -1.69 3.98 -7.09
CA GLN A 134 -2.83 3.18 -7.57
C GLN A 134 -3.05 1.92 -6.73
N LYS A 135 -3.00 2.05 -5.41
CA LYS A 135 -3.09 0.91 -4.48
C LYS A 135 -4.28 -0.01 -4.75
N ASP A 136 -5.45 0.56 -5.01
CA ASP A 136 -6.67 -0.22 -5.24
C ASP A 136 -6.59 -1.01 -6.55
N ASP A 137 -6.06 -0.41 -7.62
CA ASP A 137 -5.85 -1.08 -8.90
C ASP A 137 -4.81 -2.20 -8.79
N VAL A 138 -3.74 -1.99 -8.04
CA VAL A 138 -2.73 -3.03 -7.72
C VAL A 138 -3.39 -4.22 -7.03
N MET A 139 -4.25 -3.99 -6.04
CA MET A 139 -4.95 -5.06 -5.32
C MET A 139 -5.98 -5.77 -6.21
N VAL A 140 -6.77 -5.03 -6.99
CA VAL A 140 -7.75 -5.58 -7.94
C VAL A 140 -7.05 -6.41 -9.00
N THR A 141 -5.96 -5.92 -9.57
CA THR A 141 -5.15 -6.63 -10.57
C THR A 141 -4.55 -7.91 -10.01
N THR A 142 -4.00 -7.86 -8.79
CA THR A 142 -3.50 -9.07 -8.10
C THR A 142 -4.58 -10.14 -8.01
N GLN A 143 -5.79 -9.78 -7.59
CA GLN A 143 -6.91 -10.74 -7.51
C GLN A 143 -7.35 -11.24 -8.89
N ALA A 144 -7.31 -10.39 -9.92
CA ALA A 144 -7.61 -10.80 -11.29
C ALA A 144 -6.59 -11.85 -11.82
N LEU A 145 -5.31 -11.65 -11.53
CA LEU A 145 -4.24 -12.60 -11.87
C LEU A 145 -4.42 -13.94 -11.14
N ARG A 146 -4.74 -13.92 -9.85
CA ARG A 146 -5.04 -15.12 -9.05
C ARG A 146 -6.25 -15.89 -9.59
N ARG A 147 -7.36 -15.20 -9.92
CA ARG A 147 -8.52 -15.83 -10.54
C ARG A 147 -8.18 -16.45 -11.90
N ARG A 148 -7.29 -15.81 -12.67
CA ARG A 148 -6.81 -16.33 -13.95
C ARG A 148 -6.01 -17.63 -13.75
N ALA A 149 -5.11 -17.64 -12.75
CA ALA A 149 -4.32 -18.81 -12.39
C ALA A 149 -5.19 -19.97 -11.83
N LEU A 150 -6.23 -19.64 -11.04
CA LEU A 150 -7.20 -20.60 -10.52
C LEU A 150 -7.99 -21.28 -11.66
N ARG A 151 -8.50 -20.49 -12.62
CA ARG A 151 -9.19 -21.02 -13.80
C ARG A 151 -8.31 -21.89 -14.69
N ALA A 152 -7.01 -21.58 -14.77
CA ALA A 152 -6.01 -22.39 -15.47
C ALA A 152 -5.56 -23.62 -14.67
N ASN A 153 -6.15 -23.89 -13.51
CA ASN A 153 -5.81 -24.96 -12.57
C ASN A 153 -4.35 -24.92 -12.07
N ASN A 154 -3.74 -23.75 -12.08
CA ASN A 154 -2.36 -23.51 -11.62
C ASN A 154 -2.32 -22.98 -10.17
N LEU A 155 -3.46 -22.78 -9.53
CA LEU A 155 -3.58 -22.21 -8.20
C LEU A 155 -4.79 -22.78 -7.47
N GLY A 156 -4.64 -23.11 -6.19
CA GLY A 156 -5.74 -23.39 -5.26
C GLY A 156 -5.80 -22.32 -4.15
N THR A 157 -7.01 -22.04 -3.65
CA THR A 157 -7.15 -21.22 -2.45
C THR A 157 -6.56 -21.96 -1.25
N THR A 158 -5.67 -21.32 -0.50
CA THR A 158 -5.01 -21.87 0.69
C THR A 158 -5.31 -20.99 1.91
N GLU A 159 -4.94 -21.48 3.09
CA GLU A 159 -5.06 -20.72 4.35
C GLU A 159 -4.27 -19.39 4.31
N HIS A 160 -3.15 -19.36 3.59
CA HIS A 160 -2.24 -18.21 3.53
C HIS A 160 -2.45 -17.30 2.30
N MET A 161 -3.32 -17.71 1.37
CA MET A 161 -3.63 -16.93 0.18
C MET A 161 -5.11 -17.09 -0.18
N ARG A 162 -5.79 -15.96 -0.27
CA ARG A 162 -7.21 -15.91 -0.63
C ARG A 162 -7.38 -15.40 -2.06
N VAL A 163 -8.17 -16.12 -2.85
CA VAL A 163 -8.68 -15.64 -4.14
C VAL A 163 -10.13 -15.18 -3.90
N VAL A 164 -10.43 -13.93 -4.22
CA VAL A 164 -11.75 -13.32 -4.05
C VAL A 164 -12.45 -13.26 -5.40
N ASP A 165 -13.72 -13.70 -5.45
CA ASP A 165 -14.58 -13.67 -6.64
C ASP A 165 -15.20 -12.29 -6.87
#